data_fdcd53d28050f17c12acb6d160aa2eba
#
_entry.id   fdcd53d28050f17c12acb6d160aa2eba
#
_cell.length_a   1.000
_cell.length_b   1.000
_cell.length_c   1.000
_cell.angle_alpha   90.00
_cell.angle_beta   90.00
_cell.angle_gamma   90.00
#
_symmetry.space_group_name_H-M   'P 1'
#
loop_
_entity.id
_entity.type
_entity.pdbx_description
1 polymer ?
#
loop_
_entity_poly.entity_id
_entity_poly.type
_entity_poly.pdbx_seq_one_letter_code
_entity_poly.pdbx_strand_id
1 'polypeptide(L)'
;MLKLIVICIGVIIIISTLIDKDPMNILTGLGASAAILMLVFKDTIMGLVAGVQLSANNMLRPGDWITMPKYGADGTVIEVTLTTVKVQNWDNTITTIPPYALVSDSFQNWRGMRESGGRRIKRSLNIDMTTVHFCTPQQLKNFEKRGWLEGFERTGKEEVNLHVFRHYLEQYLRHHPRVNTSLTLMVRQLQPTPQGLPIELYFFSANKDWIPYERLQAEVFDHVLAVLPQFGLKVFQSLRELIYWRFQNSRFLICHVIPAQIGFLSCIRYPDAKYH
;
A
#
# COMPACT_ATOMS: atom_id res chain seq x y z
N MET A 1 -0.05 25.97 44.38
CA MET A 1 -1.33 26.11 43.66
C MET A 1 -2.41 26.75 44.54
N LEU A 2 -2.82 26.14 45.67
CA LEU A 2 -3.89 26.68 46.54
C LEU A 2 -3.65 28.12 47.00
N LYS A 3 -2.42 28.47 47.46
CA LYS A 3 -2.03 29.83 47.85
C LYS A 3 -2.21 30.87 46.74
N LEU A 4 -1.91 30.50 45.48
CA LEU A 4 -2.03 31.38 44.32
C LEU A 4 -3.52 31.68 44.01
N ILE A 5 -4.39 30.67 44.11
CA ILE A 5 -5.83 30.84 43.92
C ILE A 5 -6.40 31.78 45.01
N VAL A 6 -6.04 31.57 46.29
CA VAL A 6 -6.48 32.43 47.40
C VAL A 6 -6.01 33.89 47.20
N ILE A 7 -4.77 34.10 46.79
CA ILE A 7 -4.24 35.43 46.46
C ILE A 7 -5.02 36.09 45.34
N CYS A 8 -5.29 35.37 44.21
CA CYS A 8 -6.08 35.89 43.12
C CYS A 8 -7.49 36.30 43.53
N ILE A 9 -8.16 35.44 44.33
CA ILE A 9 -9.50 35.77 44.85
C ILE A 9 -9.44 36.99 45.78
N GLY A 10 -8.43 37.10 46.64
CA GLY A 10 -8.25 38.25 47.53
C GLY A 10 -8.04 39.56 46.75
N VAL A 11 -7.23 39.52 45.68
CA VAL A 11 -6.99 40.68 44.79
C VAL A 11 -8.29 41.10 44.11
N ILE A 12 -9.10 40.16 43.63
CA ILE A 12 -10.39 40.45 42.97
C ILE A 12 -11.34 41.15 43.94
N ILE A 13 -11.42 40.67 45.20
CA ILE A 13 -12.26 41.27 46.26
C ILE A 13 -11.79 42.70 46.60
N ILE A 14 -10.47 42.93 46.70
CA ILE A 14 -9.92 44.26 46.98
C ILE A 14 -10.23 45.22 45.82
N ILE A 15 -10.05 44.81 44.59
CA ILE A 15 -10.36 45.63 43.42
C ILE A 15 -11.86 45.93 43.33
N SER A 16 -12.69 44.94 43.60
CA SER A 16 -14.15 45.08 43.62
C SER A 16 -14.62 46.16 44.65
N THR A 17 -14.08 46.13 45.85
CA THR A 17 -14.38 47.11 46.89
C THR A 17 -13.87 48.51 46.57
N LEU A 18 -12.73 48.64 45.88
CA LEU A 18 -12.18 49.95 45.46
C LEU A 18 -12.98 50.60 44.34
N ILE A 19 -13.59 49.83 43.45
CA ILE A 19 -14.33 50.28 42.27
C ILE A 19 -15.85 50.37 42.54
N ASP A 20 -16.29 49.96 43.74
CA ASP A 20 -17.70 49.86 44.14
C ASP A 20 -18.55 49.03 43.15
N LYS A 21 -18.00 47.89 42.70
CA LYS A 21 -18.63 46.92 41.79
C LYS A 21 -18.74 45.55 42.46
N ASP A 22 -19.82 44.85 42.11
CA ASP A 22 -20.02 43.47 42.58
C ASP A 22 -18.87 42.57 42.10
N PRO A 23 -18.17 41.82 43.01
CA PRO A 23 -17.10 40.88 42.65
C PRO A 23 -17.52 39.85 41.60
N MET A 24 -18.82 39.46 41.59
CA MET A 24 -19.34 38.48 40.64
C MET A 24 -19.33 39.03 39.21
N ASN A 25 -19.61 40.30 39.01
CA ASN A 25 -19.58 40.94 37.71
C ASN A 25 -18.14 41.04 37.15
N ILE A 26 -17.16 41.31 38.01
CA ILE A 26 -15.73 41.32 37.63
C ILE A 26 -15.28 39.92 37.28
N LEU A 27 -15.64 38.92 38.07
CA LEU A 27 -15.28 37.51 37.83
C LEU A 27 -15.89 36.99 36.53
N THR A 28 -17.16 37.34 36.27
CA THR A 28 -17.85 36.98 35.02
C THR A 28 -17.17 37.62 33.80
N GLY A 29 -16.83 38.91 33.87
CA GLY A 29 -16.13 39.61 32.82
C GLY A 29 -14.73 39.05 32.52
N LEU A 30 -13.96 38.72 33.59
CA LEU A 30 -12.67 38.07 33.47
C LEU A 30 -12.79 36.66 32.87
N GLY A 31 -13.81 35.90 33.32
CA GLY A 31 -14.07 34.55 32.80
C GLY A 31 -14.42 34.58 31.30
N ALA A 32 -15.28 35.51 30.90
CA ALA A 32 -15.63 35.69 29.46
C ALA A 32 -14.39 36.08 28.63
N SER A 33 -13.59 37.01 29.11
CA SER A 33 -12.35 37.43 28.44
C SER A 33 -11.34 36.28 28.35
N ALA A 34 -11.18 35.50 29.40
CA ALA A 34 -10.30 34.33 29.41
C ALA A 34 -10.76 33.25 28.42
N ALA A 35 -12.09 33.01 28.31
CA ALA A 35 -12.66 32.08 27.33
C ALA A 35 -12.38 32.51 25.89
N ILE A 36 -12.52 33.81 25.59
CA ILE A 36 -12.23 34.38 24.28
C ILE A 36 -10.72 34.23 23.95
N LEU A 37 -9.84 34.57 24.90
CA LEU A 37 -8.40 34.39 24.74
C LEU A 37 -8.02 32.93 24.51
N MET A 38 -8.60 31.99 25.28
CA MET A 38 -8.37 30.57 25.10
C MET A 38 -8.82 30.10 23.70
N LEU A 39 -9.95 30.61 23.19
CA LEU A 39 -10.43 30.28 21.85
C LEU A 39 -9.47 30.79 20.78
N VAL A 40 -8.95 32.01 20.91
CA VAL A 40 -8.01 32.63 19.95
C VAL A 40 -6.68 31.88 19.93
N PHE A 41 -6.18 31.45 21.08
CA PHE A 41 -4.89 30.77 21.20
C PHE A 41 -4.98 29.23 21.13
N LYS A 42 -6.18 28.66 21.03
CA LYS A 42 -6.41 27.21 21.02
C LYS A 42 -5.48 26.46 20.07
N ASP A 43 -5.44 26.88 18.80
CA ASP A 43 -4.67 26.19 17.77
C ASP A 43 -3.16 26.33 17.99
N THR A 44 -2.72 27.47 18.48
CA THR A 44 -1.33 27.70 18.85
C THR A 44 -0.88 26.80 20.00
N ILE A 45 -1.71 26.70 21.06
CA ILE A 45 -1.43 25.82 22.21
C ILE A 45 -1.43 24.37 21.77
N MET A 46 -2.41 23.93 20.96
CA MET A 46 -2.46 22.58 20.43
C MET A 46 -1.23 22.26 19.56
N GLY A 47 -0.81 23.20 18.72
CA GLY A 47 0.40 23.05 17.89
C GLY A 47 1.65 22.89 18.75
N LEU A 48 1.81 23.72 19.78
CA LEU A 48 2.95 23.66 20.71
C LEU A 48 2.98 22.30 21.43
N VAL A 49 1.87 21.88 22.03
CA VAL A 49 1.77 20.60 22.74
C VAL A 49 2.08 19.42 21.81
N ALA A 50 1.51 19.44 20.60
CA ALA A 50 1.77 18.42 19.59
C ALA A 50 3.24 18.40 19.14
N GLY A 51 3.85 19.56 18.93
CA GLY A 51 5.28 19.67 18.59
C GLY A 51 6.20 19.06 19.66
N VAL A 52 5.91 19.37 20.93
CA VAL A 52 6.62 18.75 22.06
C VAL A 52 6.39 17.24 22.10
N GLN A 53 5.17 16.78 21.89
CA GLN A 53 4.82 15.36 21.91
C GLN A 53 5.49 14.58 20.77
N LEU A 54 5.52 15.12 19.55
CA LEU A 54 6.22 14.53 18.41
C LEU A 54 7.71 14.33 18.70
N SER A 55 8.33 15.35 19.30
CA SER A 55 9.76 15.33 19.65
C SER A 55 10.04 14.40 20.83
N ALA A 56 9.31 14.51 21.92
CA ALA A 56 9.52 13.73 23.14
C ALA A 56 9.30 12.22 22.90
N ASN A 57 8.31 11.85 22.12
CA ASN A 57 8.02 10.45 21.77
C ASN A 57 8.82 9.96 20.54
N ASN A 58 9.72 10.76 20.00
CA ASN A 58 10.52 10.40 18.84
C ASN A 58 9.70 9.90 17.64
N MET A 59 8.49 10.44 17.48
CA MET A 59 7.57 10.01 16.43
C MET A 59 8.04 10.45 15.03
N LEU A 60 8.69 11.63 14.97
CA LEU A 60 9.12 12.25 13.71
C LEU A 60 10.45 13.00 13.88
N ARG A 61 11.33 12.86 12.88
CA ARG A 61 12.60 13.61 12.80
C ARG A 61 12.78 14.20 11.40
N PRO A 62 13.51 15.31 11.26
CA PRO A 62 14.03 15.72 9.96
C PRO A 62 14.81 14.58 9.30
N GLY A 63 14.60 14.37 8.00
CA GLY A 63 15.16 13.24 7.25
C GLY A 63 14.32 11.98 7.22
N ASP A 64 13.26 11.87 8.02
CA ASP A 64 12.34 10.75 7.93
C ASP A 64 11.51 10.80 6.64
N TRP A 65 11.31 9.67 6.04
CA TRP A 65 10.30 9.51 5.00
C TRP A 65 8.97 9.17 5.66
N ILE A 66 7.94 9.97 5.36
CA ILE A 66 6.57 9.75 5.85
C ILE A 66 5.58 9.73 4.70
N THR A 67 4.50 8.98 4.91
CA THR A 67 3.32 8.99 4.02
C THR A 67 2.09 9.33 4.83
N MET A 68 1.39 10.41 4.45
CA MET A 68 0.16 10.89 5.08
C MET A 68 -0.84 11.30 3.98
N PRO A 69 -1.61 10.34 3.41
CA PRO A 69 -2.45 10.58 2.24
C PRO A 69 -3.50 11.68 2.42
N LYS A 70 -4.05 11.79 3.65
CA LYS A 70 -5.05 12.82 4.00
C LYS A 70 -4.57 14.25 3.71
N TYR A 71 -3.27 14.49 3.83
CA TYR A 71 -2.64 15.79 3.60
C TYR A 71 -1.82 15.85 2.31
N GLY A 72 -1.89 14.81 1.47
CA GLY A 72 -1.14 14.73 0.23
C GLY A 72 0.38 14.73 0.45
N ALA A 73 0.83 14.21 1.61
CA ALA A 73 2.25 14.12 1.92
C ALA A 73 2.76 12.70 1.68
N ASP A 74 3.76 12.56 0.83
CA ASP A 74 4.56 11.35 0.62
C ASP A 74 5.99 11.74 0.24
N GLY A 75 6.86 11.81 1.22
CA GLY A 75 8.21 12.31 0.99
C GLY A 75 9.04 12.45 2.26
N THR A 76 10.12 13.23 2.15
CA THR A 76 11.07 13.42 3.23
C THR A 76 10.74 14.65 4.07
N VAL A 77 10.73 14.51 5.38
CA VAL A 77 10.57 15.61 6.32
C VAL A 77 11.82 16.51 6.25
N ILE A 78 11.64 17.76 5.85
CA ILE A 78 12.74 18.73 5.77
C ILE A 78 12.93 19.40 7.13
N GLU A 79 11.82 19.82 7.74
CA GLU A 79 11.83 20.67 8.92
C GLU A 79 10.67 20.33 9.85
N VAL A 80 10.95 20.34 11.14
CA VAL A 80 9.94 20.18 12.20
C VAL A 80 10.09 21.39 13.12
N THR A 81 9.08 22.27 13.11
CA THR A 81 8.97 23.42 14.03
C THR A 81 7.82 23.22 15.01
N LEU A 82 7.64 24.13 15.94
CA LEU A 82 6.55 24.08 16.93
C LEU A 82 5.15 24.22 16.28
N THR A 83 5.07 24.90 15.14
CA THR A 83 3.79 25.19 14.48
C THR A 83 3.64 24.53 13.11
N THR A 84 4.73 23.96 12.57
CA THR A 84 4.75 23.52 11.18
C THR A 84 5.72 22.37 10.97
N VAL A 85 5.30 21.36 10.24
CA VAL A 85 6.14 20.30 9.68
C VAL A 85 6.13 20.43 8.16
N LYS A 86 7.31 20.53 7.54
CA LYS A 86 7.46 20.58 6.09
C LYS A 86 7.94 19.25 5.55
N VAL A 87 7.22 18.71 4.57
CA VAL A 87 7.54 17.45 3.88
C VAL A 87 7.79 17.76 2.42
N GLN A 88 8.98 17.41 1.93
CA GLN A 88 9.28 17.44 0.50
C GLN A 88 8.83 16.14 -0.13
N ASN A 89 7.81 16.22 -0.97
CA ASN A 89 7.27 15.11 -1.73
C ASN A 89 8.24 14.67 -2.85
N TRP A 90 7.99 13.49 -3.42
CA TRP A 90 8.83 12.93 -4.48
C TRP A 90 8.78 13.71 -5.80
N ASP A 91 7.75 14.52 -6.01
CA ASP A 91 7.62 15.47 -7.13
C ASP A 91 8.27 16.83 -6.88
N ASN A 92 9.06 16.95 -5.79
CA ASN A 92 9.70 18.18 -5.29
C ASN A 92 8.74 19.26 -4.77
N THR A 93 7.44 19.01 -4.67
CA THR A 93 6.53 19.92 -3.98
C THR A 93 6.73 19.85 -2.46
N ILE A 94 6.40 20.92 -1.76
CA ILE A 94 6.47 20.97 -0.30
C ILE A 94 5.06 20.99 0.27
N THR A 95 4.72 19.95 1.03
CA THR A 95 3.49 19.91 1.82
C THR A 95 3.79 20.39 3.25
N THR A 96 2.97 21.34 3.72
CA THR A 96 3.05 21.88 5.08
C THR A 96 1.93 21.29 5.93
N ILE A 97 2.30 20.65 7.04
CA ILE A 97 1.36 19.95 7.94
C ILE A 97 1.46 20.57 9.33
N PRO A 98 0.34 20.95 9.96
CA PRO A 98 0.37 21.40 11.35
C PRO A 98 0.69 20.22 12.28
N PRO A 99 1.56 20.39 13.31
CA PRO A 99 1.99 19.30 14.19
C PRO A 99 0.85 18.53 14.85
N TYR A 100 -0.24 19.21 15.21
CA TYR A 100 -1.40 18.56 15.82
C TYR A 100 -2.02 17.48 14.92
N ALA A 101 -1.96 17.65 13.59
CA ALA A 101 -2.50 16.69 12.66
C ALA A 101 -1.70 15.37 12.65
N LEU A 102 -0.40 15.44 12.87
CA LEU A 102 0.48 14.26 13.00
C LEU A 102 0.31 13.51 14.32
N VAL A 103 -0.29 14.15 15.31
CA VAL A 103 -0.62 13.52 16.60
C VAL A 103 -2.06 12.98 16.61
N SER A 104 -2.99 13.70 15.96
CA SER A 104 -4.42 13.33 15.94
C SER A 104 -4.78 12.32 14.86
N ASP A 105 -4.08 12.33 13.75
CA ASP A 105 -4.29 11.43 12.61
C ASP A 105 -3.17 10.39 12.51
N SER A 106 -3.43 9.30 11.78
CA SER A 106 -2.41 8.30 11.51
C SER A 106 -1.54 8.70 10.31
N PHE A 107 -0.24 8.49 10.43
CA PHE A 107 0.72 8.57 9.33
C PHE A 107 1.67 7.37 9.36
N GLN A 108 2.26 7.04 8.22
CA GLN A 108 3.29 6.01 8.13
C GLN A 108 4.67 6.66 8.18
N ASN A 109 5.53 6.21 9.11
CA ASN A 109 6.94 6.57 9.15
C ASN A 109 7.76 5.39 8.63
N TRP A 110 8.50 5.61 7.55
CA TRP A 110 9.31 4.59 6.87
C TRP A 110 10.70 4.40 7.50
N ARG A 111 11.00 5.08 8.62
CA ARG A 111 12.26 4.89 9.35
C ARG A 111 12.48 3.42 9.71
N GLY A 112 11.46 2.74 10.24
CA GLY A 112 11.52 1.33 10.58
C GLY A 112 11.89 0.44 9.39
N MET A 113 11.40 0.76 8.17
CA MET A 113 11.81 0.06 6.96
C MET A 113 13.28 0.32 6.62
N ARG A 114 13.74 1.58 6.73
CA ARG A 114 15.15 1.94 6.48
C ARG A 114 16.11 1.29 7.48
N GLU A 115 15.70 1.11 8.72
CA GLU A 115 16.48 0.46 9.77
C GLU A 115 16.37 -1.06 9.73
N SER A 116 15.35 -1.62 9.10
CA SER A 116 15.15 -3.07 8.97
C SER A 116 16.12 -3.73 7.99
N GLY A 117 16.16 -5.06 7.98
CA GLY A 117 16.97 -5.85 7.06
C GLY A 117 16.54 -5.83 5.60
N GLY A 118 15.42 -5.18 5.23
CA GLY A 118 14.96 -5.19 3.84
C GLY A 118 13.67 -4.41 3.59
N ARG A 119 13.40 -4.13 2.31
CA ARG A 119 12.16 -3.50 1.86
C ARG A 119 11.22 -4.56 1.31
N ARG A 120 10.00 -4.61 1.83
CA ARG A 120 8.99 -5.62 1.48
C ARG A 120 8.52 -5.49 0.04
N ILE A 121 8.49 -6.62 -0.68
CA ILE A 121 7.80 -6.81 -1.95
C ILE A 121 6.60 -7.71 -1.69
N LYS A 122 5.42 -7.24 -2.06
CA LYS A 122 4.15 -7.96 -1.92
C LYS A 122 3.34 -7.71 -3.18
N ARG A 123 3.42 -8.63 -4.13
CA ARG A 123 2.71 -8.54 -5.42
C ARG A 123 2.13 -9.90 -5.78
N SER A 124 0.99 -9.90 -6.43
CA SER A 124 0.31 -11.11 -6.90
C SER A 124 0.23 -11.15 -8.43
N LEU A 125 0.19 -12.36 -8.94
CA LEU A 125 -0.11 -12.71 -10.33
C LEU A 125 -1.38 -13.54 -10.35
N ASN A 126 -2.36 -13.16 -11.16
CA ASN A 126 -3.62 -13.89 -11.27
C ASN A 126 -3.46 -15.03 -12.30
N ILE A 127 -3.61 -16.26 -11.83
CA ILE A 127 -3.54 -17.47 -12.67
C ILE A 127 -4.93 -17.81 -13.20
N ASP A 128 -5.00 -18.19 -14.47
CA ASP A 128 -6.20 -18.76 -15.07
C ASP A 128 -6.47 -20.15 -14.44
N MET A 129 -7.55 -20.23 -13.65
CA MET A 129 -7.92 -21.45 -12.93
C MET A 129 -8.18 -22.64 -13.85
N THR A 130 -8.55 -22.41 -15.10
CA THR A 130 -8.77 -23.49 -16.09
C THR A 130 -7.49 -24.21 -16.49
N THR A 131 -6.34 -23.63 -16.18
CA THR A 131 -5.01 -24.19 -16.48
C THR A 131 -4.42 -25.00 -15.31
N VAL A 132 -5.10 -25.02 -14.17
CA VAL A 132 -4.67 -25.80 -13.00
C VAL A 132 -5.10 -27.26 -13.19
N HIS A 133 -4.16 -28.18 -13.16
CA HIS A 133 -4.38 -29.61 -13.38
C HIS A 133 -3.36 -30.46 -12.62
N PHE A 134 -3.62 -31.76 -12.52
CA PHE A 134 -2.65 -32.73 -12.01
C PHE A 134 -1.51 -32.94 -13.02
N CYS A 135 -0.29 -32.95 -12.53
CA CYS A 135 0.90 -33.17 -13.35
C CYS A 135 0.92 -34.57 -13.95
N THR A 136 1.22 -34.68 -15.23
CA THR A 136 1.50 -35.95 -15.85
C THR A 136 2.85 -36.52 -15.38
N PRO A 137 3.05 -37.85 -15.41
CA PRO A 137 4.36 -38.45 -15.06
C PRO A 137 5.53 -37.88 -15.89
N GLN A 138 5.26 -37.50 -17.14
CA GLN A 138 6.25 -36.89 -18.02
C GLN A 138 6.64 -35.48 -17.58
N GLN A 139 5.65 -34.67 -17.14
CA GLN A 139 5.93 -33.35 -16.59
C GLN A 139 6.76 -33.43 -15.31
N LEU A 140 6.41 -34.33 -14.38
CA LEU A 140 7.18 -34.51 -13.15
C LEU A 140 8.62 -34.92 -13.41
N LYS A 141 8.86 -35.86 -14.34
CA LYS A 141 10.23 -36.23 -14.77
C LYS A 141 10.99 -35.06 -15.35
N ASN A 142 10.34 -34.19 -16.12
CA ASN A 142 10.97 -32.99 -16.68
C ASN A 142 11.32 -31.97 -15.58
N PHE A 143 10.47 -31.79 -14.59
CA PHE A 143 10.73 -30.89 -13.46
C PHE A 143 11.87 -31.43 -12.57
N GLU A 144 11.90 -32.73 -12.33
CA GLU A 144 12.98 -33.40 -11.61
C GLU A 144 14.34 -33.28 -12.32
N LYS A 145 14.35 -33.50 -13.64
CA LYS A 145 15.56 -33.34 -14.48
C LYS A 145 16.12 -31.91 -14.45
N ARG A 146 15.25 -30.90 -14.23
CA ARG A 146 15.63 -29.49 -14.14
C ARG A 146 16.00 -29.05 -12.71
N GLY A 147 15.91 -29.95 -11.72
CA GLY A 147 16.13 -29.63 -10.30
C GLY A 147 15.00 -28.83 -9.64
N TRP A 148 13.85 -28.70 -10.29
CA TRP A 148 12.72 -27.88 -9.77
C TRP A 148 11.92 -28.54 -8.66
N LEU A 149 12.18 -29.82 -8.38
CA LEU A 149 11.59 -30.60 -7.29
C LEU A 149 12.59 -30.81 -6.14
N GLU A 150 13.69 -30.09 -6.11
CA GLU A 150 14.64 -30.19 -4.99
C GLU A 150 13.97 -29.70 -3.70
N GLY A 151 14.00 -30.55 -2.66
CA GLY A 151 13.32 -30.26 -1.40
C GLY A 151 11.78 -30.22 -1.47
N PHE A 152 11.17 -30.72 -2.56
CA PHE A 152 9.73 -30.75 -2.73
C PHE A 152 9.10 -31.87 -1.91
N GLU A 153 8.20 -31.51 -1.00
CA GLU A 153 7.41 -32.49 -0.23
C GLU A 153 6.17 -32.90 -1.03
N ARG A 154 6.12 -34.15 -1.47
CA ARG A 154 4.95 -34.70 -2.17
C ARG A 154 3.78 -34.85 -1.22
N THR A 155 2.63 -34.28 -1.57
CA THR A 155 1.41 -34.30 -0.74
C THR A 155 0.54 -35.54 -0.99
N GLY A 156 0.80 -36.27 -2.08
CA GLY A 156 -0.01 -37.46 -2.44
C GLY A 156 0.58 -38.26 -3.58
N LYS A 157 -0.29 -39.07 -4.24
CA LYS A 157 0.09 -39.84 -5.43
C LYS A 157 0.18 -38.96 -6.68
N GLU A 158 -0.60 -37.91 -6.71
CA GLU A 158 -0.70 -36.96 -7.84
C GLU A 158 -0.41 -35.56 -7.35
N GLU A 159 0.44 -34.85 -8.06
CA GLU A 159 0.84 -33.48 -7.74
C GLU A 159 0.20 -32.48 -8.70
N VAL A 160 -0.26 -31.34 -8.16
CA VAL A 160 -0.86 -30.27 -8.93
C VAL A 160 0.22 -29.34 -9.47
N ASN A 161 0.15 -28.97 -10.75
CA ASN A 161 1.12 -28.10 -11.41
C ASN A 161 1.30 -26.76 -10.67
N LEU A 162 0.26 -26.21 -10.09
CA LEU A 162 0.30 -24.97 -9.29
C LEU A 162 1.09 -25.17 -7.98
N HIS A 163 1.03 -26.35 -7.35
CA HIS A 163 1.81 -26.65 -6.14
C HIS A 163 3.30 -26.68 -6.48
N VAL A 164 3.67 -27.38 -7.54
CA VAL A 164 5.06 -27.44 -8.04
C VAL A 164 5.55 -26.04 -8.41
N PHE A 165 4.73 -25.24 -9.06
CA PHE A 165 5.07 -23.85 -9.43
C PHE A 165 5.34 -22.97 -8.20
N ARG A 166 4.50 -23.03 -7.16
CA ARG A 166 4.72 -22.28 -5.93
C ARG A 166 6.03 -22.67 -5.25
N HIS A 167 6.30 -23.99 -5.15
CA HIS A 167 7.57 -24.49 -4.60
C HIS A 167 8.77 -23.97 -5.40
N TYR A 168 8.72 -24.07 -6.71
CA TYR A 168 9.76 -23.55 -7.59
C TYR A 168 10.03 -22.08 -7.34
N LEU A 169 8.98 -21.25 -7.25
CA LEU A 169 9.14 -19.82 -6.99
C LEU A 169 9.76 -19.53 -5.61
N GLU A 170 9.40 -20.29 -4.58
CA GLU A 170 10.06 -20.16 -3.27
C GLU A 170 11.55 -20.49 -3.35
N GLN A 171 11.92 -21.56 -4.02
CA GLN A 171 13.32 -21.92 -4.23
C GLN A 171 14.06 -20.86 -5.05
N TYR A 172 13.46 -20.37 -6.13
CA TYR A 172 14.03 -19.30 -6.93
C TYR A 172 14.31 -18.04 -6.10
N LEU A 173 13.34 -17.60 -5.28
CA LEU A 173 13.50 -16.44 -4.40
C LEU A 173 14.55 -16.69 -3.30
N ARG A 174 14.63 -17.90 -2.73
CA ARG A 174 15.64 -18.24 -1.71
C ARG A 174 17.06 -18.20 -2.24
N HIS A 175 17.27 -18.57 -3.49
CA HIS A 175 18.58 -18.55 -4.14
C HIS A 175 18.91 -17.22 -4.81
N HIS A 176 17.99 -16.26 -4.80
CA HIS A 176 18.19 -14.98 -5.48
C HIS A 176 19.10 -14.05 -4.66
N PRO A 177 20.25 -13.58 -5.20
CA PRO A 177 21.28 -12.88 -4.42
C PRO A 177 20.84 -11.54 -3.82
N ARG A 178 19.79 -10.91 -4.38
CA ARG A 178 19.25 -9.63 -3.91
C ARG A 178 18.03 -9.75 -2.98
N VAL A 179 17.61 -10.97 -2.66
CA VAL A 179 16.53 -11.25 -1.72
C VAL A 179 17.11 -11.52 -0.33
N ASN A 180 16.53 -10.89 0.69
CA ASN A 180 16.92 -11.16 2.07
C ASN A 180 16.12 -12.35 2.61
N THR A 181 16.78 -13.49 2.69
CA THR A 181 16.19 -14.77 3.15
C THR A 181 16.09 -14.88 4.67
N SER A 182 16.70 -13.96 5.45
CA SER A 182 16.54 -13.93 6.91
C SER A 182 15.18 -13.38 7.34
N LEU A 183 14.46 -12.70 6.43
CA LEU A 183 13.11 -12.19 6.64
C LEU A 183 12.08 -13.14 6.03
N THR A 184 10.82 -12.93 6.36
CA THR A 184 9.71 -13.75 5.87
C THR A 184 9.70 -13.82 4.35
N LEU A 185 9.76 -15.04 3.81
CA LEU A 185 9.67 -15.35 2.40
C LEU A 185 8.62 -16.43 2.21
N MET A 186 7.63 -16.15 1.36
CA MET A 186 6.60 -17.14 1.02
C MET A 186 6.01 -16.85 -0.38
N VAL A 187 5.55 -17.91 -1.03
CA VAL A 187 4.67 -17.83 -2.20
C VAL A 187 3.34 -18.47 -1.83
N ARG A 188 2.31 -17.65 -1.69
CA ARG A 188 1.01 -18.10 -1.20
C ARG A 188 -0.09 -17.92 -2.21
N GLN A 189 -1.08 -18.78 -2.12
CA GLN A 189 -2.33 -18.68 -2.84
C GLN A 189 -3.32 -17.86 -2.02
N LEU A 190 -3.93 -16.86 -2.65
CA LEU A 190 -5.02 -16.09 -2.04
C LEU A 190 -6.38 -16.66 -2.46
N GLN A 191 -7.45 -16.06 -1.94
CA GLN A 191 -8.80 -16.44 -2.29
C GLN A 191 -9.06 -16.26 -3.80
N PRO A 192 -9.68 -17.22 -4.48
CA PRO A 192 -10.06 -17.10 -5.88
C PRO A 192 -10.95 -15.87 -6.11
N THR A 193 -10.74 -15.21 -7.24
CA THR A 193 -11.51 -14.04 -7.66
C THR A 193 -12.08 -14.26 -9.06
N PRO A 194 -13.07 -13.44 -9.51
CA PRO A 194 -13.52 -13.47 -10.90
C PRO A 194 -12.41 -13.20 -11.91
N GLN A 195 -11.32 -12.58 -11.50
CA GLN A 195 -10.12 -12.31 -12.30
C GLN A 195 -9.04 -13.39 -12.15
N GLY A 196 -9.41 -14.61 -11.77
CA GLY A 196 -8.50 -15.73 -11.61
C GLY A 196 -8.05 -15.97 -10.18
N LEU A 197 -7.05 -16.83 -10.02
CA LEU A 197 -6.47 -17.23 -8.74
C LEU A 197 -5.20 -16.44 -8.48
N PRO A 198 -5.20 -15.51 -7.47
CA PRO A 198 -4.00 -14.75 -7.17
C PRO A 198 -2.95 -15.62 -6.47
N ILE A 199 -1.75 -15.66 -7.03
CA ILE A 199 -0.55 -16.21 -6.38
C ILE A 199 0.30 -15.02 -5.97
N GLU A 200 0.44 -14.83 -4.66
CA GLU A 200 1.17 -13.70 -4.07
C GLU A 200 2.61 -14.11 -3.72
N LEU A 201 3.56 -13.34 -4.24
CA LEU A 201 4.95 -13.40 -3.85
C LEU A 201 5.17 -12.38 -2.73
N TYR A 202 5.58 -12.87 -1.57
CA TYR A 202 5.87 -12.06 -0.39
C TYR A 202 7.30 -12.30 0.05
N PHE A 203 8.15 -11.30 -0.11
CA PHE A 203 9.57 -11.39 0.22
C PHE A 203 10.17 -10.00 0.45
N PHE A 204 11.44 -9.92 0.82
CA PHE A 204 12.13 -8.67 1.10
C PHE A 204 13.35 -8.50 0.21
N SER A 205 13.47 -7.31 -0.41
CA SER A 205 14.69 -6.89 -1.08
C SER A 205 15.77 -6.58 -0.06
N ALA A 206 16.98 -7.06 -0.25
CA ALA A 206 18.13 -6.72 0.60
C ALA A 206 18.51 -5.25 0.45
N ASN A 207 18.40 -4.67 -0.74
CA ASN A 207 18.57 -3.25 -0.96
C ASN A 207 17.22 -2.52 -0.79
N LYS A 208 17.24 -1.42 -0.03
CA LYS A 208 16.06 -0.61 0.31
C LYS A 208 15.90 0.61 -0.56
N ASP A 209 16.92 0.98 -1.34
CA ASP A 209 16.88 2.12 -2.25
C ASP A 209 15.87 1.89 -3.36
N TRP A 210 15.20 2.96 -3.79
CA TRP A 210 14.04 2.86 -4.67
C TRP A 210 14.40 2.21 -6.02
N ILE A 211 15.42 2.68 -6.70
CA ILE A 211 15.76 2.17 -8.04
C ILE A 211 16.16 0.68 -8.02
N PRO A 212 17.08 0.21 -7.14
CA PRO A 212 17.39 -1.22 -7.04
C PRO A 212 16.19 -2.09 -6.66
N TYR A 213 15.32 -1.56 -5.79
CA TYR A 213 14.10 -2.24 -5.36
C TYR A 213 13.12 -2.46 -6.53
N GLU A 214 12.87 -1.43 -7.36
CA GLU A 214 12.00 -1.57 -8.52
C GLU A 214 12.60 -2.50 -9.59
N ARG A 215 13.92 -2.44 -9.80
CA ARG A 215 14.62 -3.36 -10.70
C ARG A 215 14.48 -4.82 -10.26
N LEU A 216 14.62 -5.09 -8.97
CA LEU A 216 14.43 -6.43 -8.43
C LEU A 216 12.98 -6.91 -8.64
N GLN A 217 12.00 -6.05 -8.39
CA GLN A 217 10.59 -6.40 -8.65
C GLN A 217 10.37 -6.76 -10.12
N ALA A 218 10.83 -5.92 -11.04
CA ALA A 218 10.66 -6.16 -12.47
C ALA A 218 11.31 -7.49 -12.87
N GLU A 219 12.57 -7.72 -12.51
CA GLU A 219 13.33 -8.93 -12.83
C GLU A 219 12.65 -10.20 -12.32
N VAL A 220 12.19 -10.20 -11.07
CA VAL A 220 11.48 -11.35 -10.51
C VAL A 220 10.18 -11.62 -11.26
N PHE A 221 9.40 -10.59 -11.58
CA PHE A 221 8.12 -10.77 -12.27
C PHE A 221 8.29 -11.13 -13.75
N ASP A 222 9.32 -10.62 -14.42
CA ASP A 222 9.68 -11.04 -15.78
C ASP A 222 10.03 -12.53 -15.80
N HIS A 223 10.83 -13.00 -14.84
CA HIS A 223 11.14 -14.41 -14.68
C HIS A 223 9.90 -15.26 -14.41
N VAL A 224 9.04 -14.84 -13.49
CA VAL A 224 7.78 -15.53 -13.15
C VAL A 224 6.91 -15.69 -14.40
N LEU A 225 6.73 -14.63 -15.18
CA LEU A 225 5.94 -14.66 -16.41
C LEU A 225 6.55 -15.57 -17.48
N ALA A 226 7.87 -15.54 -17.64
CA ALA A 226 8.59 -16.36 -18.62
C ALA A 226 8.56 -17.85 -18.30
N VAL A 227 8.59 -18.21 -17.02
CA VAL A 227 8.64 -19.63 -16.60
C VAL A 227 7.25 -20.26 -16.47
N LEU A 228 6.22 -19.46 -16.22
CA LEU A 228 4.84 -19.90 -15.98
C LEU A 228 4.31 -20.92 -17.00
N PRO A 229 4.48 -20.72 -18.34
CA PRO A 229 4.00 -21.67 -19.34
C PRO A 229 4.64 -23.05 -19.25
N GLN A 230 5.84 -23.16 -18.68
CA GLN A 230 6.54 -24.43 -18.51
C GLN A 230 5.85 -25.35 -17.50
N PHE A 231 5.05 -24.77 -16.61
CA PHE A 231 4.17 -25.50 -15.68
C PHE A 231 2.77 -25.76 -16.25
N GLY A 232 2.53 -25.40 -17.53
CA GLY A 232 1.20 -25.49 -18.14
C GLY A 232 0.20 -24.45 -17.62
N LEU A 233 0.69 -23.44 -16.89
CA LEU A 233 -0.14 -22.37 -16.32
C LEU A 233 -0.19 -21.16 -17.26
N LYS A 234 -1.26 -20.39 -17.15
CA LYS A 234 -1.45 -19.12 -17.88
C LYS A 234 -1.89 -18.03 -16.92
N VAL A 235 -1.50 -16.79 -17.24
CA VAL A 235 -2.05 -15.60 -16.56
C VAL A 235 -3.50 -15.43 -17.00
N PHE A 236 -4.36 -15.10 -16.03
CA PHE A 236 -5.72 -14.71 -16.34
C PHE A 236 -5.73 -13.41 -17.14
N GLN A 237 -6.42 -13.42 -18.27
CA GLN A 237 -6.67 -12.22 -19.08
C GLN A 237 -8.17 -12.09 -19.31
N SER A 238 -8.69 -10.88 -19.20
CA SER A 238 -10.11 -10.64 -19.46
C SER A 238 -10.44 -10.94 -20.92
N LEU A 239 -11.47 -11.76 -21.15
CA LEU A 239 -11.94 -12.10 -22.50
C LEU A 239 -12.29 -10.87 -23.35
N ARG A 240 -12.62 -9.74 -22.73
CA ARG A 240 -12.97 -8.50 -23.43
C ARG A 240 -11.82 -7.97 -24.28
N GLU A 241 -10.59 -8.05 -23.80
CA GLU A 241 -9.41 -7.62 -24.56
C GLU A 241 -8.98 -8.64 -25.62
N LEU A 242 -9.05 -9.93 -25.30
CA LEU A 242 -8.75 -11.01 -26.25
C LEU A 242 -9.73 -11.06 -27.44
N ILE A 243 -11.01 -10.82 -27.20
CA ILE A 243 -12.03 -10.74 -28.24
C ILE A 243 -11.79 -9.50 -29.11
N TYR A 244 -11.53 -8.33 -28.50
CA TYR A 244 -11.29 -7.10 -29.23
C TYR A 244 -10.03 -7.19 -30.11
N TRP A 245 -8.96 -7.77 -29.59
CA TRP A 245 -7.71 -8.00 -30.34
C TRP A 245 -7.87 -9.02 -31.48
N ARG A 246 -8.63 -10.11 -31.24
CA ARG A 246 -8.97 -11.08 -32.28
C ARG A 246 -9.89 -10.49 -33.35
N PHE A 247 -10.83 -9.65 -33.01
CA PHE A 247 -11.70 -8.97 -33.99
C PHE A 247 -10.94 -7.95 -34.81
N GLN A 248 -9.96 -7.26 -34.26
CA GLN A 248 -9.11 -6.33 -35.05
C GLN A 248 -8.15 -7.05 -36.01
N ASN A 249 -7.65 -8.23 -35.65
CA ASN A 249 -6.64 -8.94 -36.43
C ASN A 249 -7.19 -10.09 -37.27
N SER A 250 -8.45 -10.50 -37.10
CA SER A 250 -9.08 -11.54 -37.91
C SER A 250 -10.09 -10.91 -38.87
N ARG A 251 -9.61 -10.44 -40.02
CA ARG A 251 -10.47 -10.16 -41.17
C ARG A 251 -11.07 -11.43 -41.81
N PHE A 252 -10.86 -12.61 -41.24
CA PHE A 252 -11.39 -13.87 -41.73
C PHE A 252 -11.75 -14.84 -40.61
N LEU A 253 -12.94 -15.46 -40.71
CA LEU A 253 -13.49 -16.57 -39.92
C LEU A 253 -14.33 -16.24 -38.68
N ILE A 254 -15.51 -15.69 -38.93
CA ILE A 254 -16.66 -15.96 -38.04
C ILE A 254 -17.72 -16.65 -38.92
N CYS A 255 -17.52 -17.94 -39.14
CA CYS A 255 -18.55 -18.86 -39.67
C CYS A 255 -18.34 -20.27 -39.16
N HIS A 256 -18.16 -20.51 -37.87
CA HIS A 256 -18.35 -21.81 -37.27
C HIS A 256 -18.10 -21.71 -35.74
N VAL A 257 -19.14 -21.55 -35.00
CA VAL A 257 -19.48 -22.20 -33.75
C VAL A 257 -20.67 -21.45 -33.16
N ILE A 258 -21.84 -21.72 -33.67
CA ILE A 258 -23.09 -21.64 -32.91
C ILE A 258 -23.78 -22.99 -33.08
N PRO A 259 -24.06 -23.73 -32.00
CA PRO A 259 -24.85 -24.95 -32.10
C PRO A 259 -26.24 -24.61 -32.65
N ALA A 260 -26.65 -25.35 -33.67
CA ALA A 260 -27.93 -25.25 -34.31
C ALA A 260 -29.08 -25.60 -33.33
N GLN A 261 -29.63 -24.57 -32.70
CA GLN A 261 -30.99 -24.62 -32.08
C GLN A 261 -31.50 -23.19 -31.92
N ILE A 262 -31.81 -22.53 -33.00
CA ILE A 262 -32.86 -21.51 -33.17
C ILE A 262 -32.71 -21.03 -34.62
N GLY A 263 -33.69 -21.43 -35.43
CA GLY A 263 -33.74 -21.00 -36.81
C GLY A 263 -34.02 -19.51 -36.91
N PHE A 264 -33.17 -18.87 -37.59
CA PHE A 264 -33.32 -17.72 -38.49
C PHE A 264 -31.95 -17.09 -38.69
N LEU A 265 -31.34 -17.36 -39.84
CA LEU A 265 -30.15 -16.66 -40.32
C LEU A 265 -30.57 -15.28 -40.85
N SER A 266 -30.13 -14.21 -40.21
CA SER A 266 -30.00 -12.92 -40.88
C SER A 266 -28.54 -12.49 -40.80
N CYS A 267 -27.84 -12.51 -41.94
CA CYS A 267 -26.55 -11.88 -42.11
C CYS A 267 -26.71 -10.38 -42.02
N ILE A 268 -26.27 -9.77 -40.93
CA ILE A 268 -26.14 -8.30 -40.84
C ILE A 268 -24.81 -7.89 -41.42
N ARG A 269 -24.85 -7.29 -42.63
CA ARG A 269 -23.73 -6.61 -43.25
C ARG A 269 -23.65 -5.19 -42.64
N TYR A 270 -22.59 -4.87 -41.91
CA TYR A 270 -22.33 -3.50 -41.49
C TYR A 270 -21.66 -2.72 -42.64
N PRO A 271 -22.15 -1.55 -43.00
CA PRO A 271 -21.51 -0.69 -43.98
C PRO A 271 -20.29 0.03 -43.42
N ASP A 272 -19.32 0.28 -44.31
CA ASP A 272 -18.06 0.96 -44.07
C ASP A 272 -18.28 2.30 -43.33
N ALA A 273 -17.74 2.42 -42.12
CA ALA A 273 -17.58 3.70 -41.46
C ALA A 273 -16.33 4.41 -42.02
N LYS A 274 -16.55 5.40 -42.90
CA LYS A 274 -15.52 6.35 -43.30
C LYS A 274 -15.22 7.27 -42.13
N TYR A 275 -13.98 7.30 -41.72
CA TYR A 275 -13.46 8.31 -40.80
C TYR A 275 -13.24 9.62 -41.52
N HIS A 276 -13.77 10.69 -40.97
CA HIS A 276 -13.24 12.05 -41.07
C HIS A 276 -12.57 12.42 -39.76
#